data_efa40a31e2aba72e7d4fbbadaa03d0de
#
_entry.id   efa40a31e2aba72e7d4fbbadaa03d0de
#
_cell.length_a   1.000
_cell.length_b   1.000
_cell.length_c   1.000
_cell.angle_alpha   90.00
_cell.angle_beta   90.00
_cell.angle_gamma   90.00
#
_symmetry.space_group_name_H-M   'P 1'
#
loop_
_entity.id
_entity.type
_entity.pdbx_description
1 polymer ?
#
loop_
_entity_poly.entity_id
_entity_poly.type
_entity_poly.pdbx_seq_one_letter_code
_entity_poly.pdbx_strand_id
1 'polypeptide(L)'
;MNLLVDIGNTSIKFSSIVDKNLKKISQIRYSKKDLKSVTLFFKNKLKTHNKIYICSVVSEVDKVIIKNLKSYRNRLFFINKKKLSLLVHKTVNLRQLGNDRIINVLSAINIYPKSKFFIIVDLGTATTIDIIINKKYYGGVILPGLITSYENLISLASGIKNMKFSNKPTIIGKNTNQALMSGFNVGYKIMIESYIKLIKTTYKRNFKVIFTGGYANSIDYKKTNFIYREDLTLLGIFFYHIFLNEKLRFIK
;
A
#
# COMPACT_ATOMS: atom_id res chain seq x y z
N MET A 1 -6.27 -16.62 -17.57
CA MET A 1 -6.50 -15.55 -16.57
C MET A 1 -5.29 -15.47 -15.65
N ASN A 2 -4.81 -14.27 -15.30
CA ASN A 2 -3.70 -14.05 -14.38
C ASN A 2 -4.22 -13.43 -13.08
N LEU A 3 -3.54 -13.73 -11.96
CA LEU A 3 -3.85 -13.17 -10.64
C LEU A 3 -2.78 -12.17 -10.22
N LEU A 4 -3.20 -11.04 -9.68
CA LEU A 4 -2.36 -10.07 -8.99
C LEU A 4 -2.58 -10.22 -7.50
N VAL A 5 -1.50 -10.23 -6.73
CA VAL A 5 -1.53 -10.45 -5.28
C VAL A 5 -0.61 -9.46 -4.60
N ASP A 6 -1.16 -8.73 -3.65
CA ASP A 6 -0.44 -7.83 -2.75
C ASP A 6 -0.45 -8.43 -1.33
N ILE A 7 0.72 -8.79 -0.82
CA ILE A 7 0.91 -9.39 0.51
C ILE A 7 1.45 -8.36 1.48
N GLY A 8 0.55 -7.80 2.27
CA GLY A 8 0.88 -6.94 3.42
C GLY A 8 1.05 -7.74 4.71
N ASN A 9 1.39 -7.05 5.81
CA ASN A 9 1.66 -7.70 7.09
C ASN A 9 0.46 -8.38 7.76
N THR A 10 -0.76 -7.95 7.43
CA THR A 10 -2.01 -8.40 8.08
C THR A 10 -3.02 -9.01 7.11
N SER A 11 -2.85 -8.77 5.83
CA SER A 11 -3.80 -9.23 4.81
C SER A 11 -3.16 -9.42 3.45
N ILE A 12 -3.84 -10.20 2.62
CA ILE A 12 -3.55 -10.39 1.21
C ILE A 12 -4.70 -9.79 0.42
N LYS A 13 -4.41 -8.76 -0.39
CA LYS A 13 -5.34 -8.23 -1.40
C LYS A 13 -5.06 -8.89 -2.75
N PHE A 14 -6.09 -9.17 -3.52
CA PHE A 14 -5.91 -9.79 -4.81
C PHE A 14 -7.04 -9.43 -5.79
N SER A 15 -6.70 -9.48 -7.07
CA SER A 15 -7.63 -9.32 -8.18
C SER A 15 -7.15 -10.11 -9.39
N SER A 16 -8.09 -10.59 -10.20
CA SER A 16 -7.79 -11.24 -11.47
C SER A 16 -7.71 -10.20 -12.59
N ILE A 17 -6.86 -10.45 -13.58
CA ILE A 17 -6.83 -9.67 -14.83
C ILE A 17 -7.60 -10.43 -15.90
N VAL A 18 -8.57 -9.75 -16.50
CA VAL A 18 -9.31 -10.21 -17.67
C VAL A 18 -9.42 -9.04 -18.66
N ASP A 19 -9.02 -9.24 -19.90
CA ASP A 19 -9.09 -8.24 -20.98
C ASP A 19 -8.47 -6.88 -20.57
N LYS A 20 -7.28 -6.94 -19.97
CA LYS A 20 -6.52 -5.78 -19.47
C LYS A 20 -7.21 -4.98 -18.34
N ASN A 21 -8.28 -5.50 -17.76
CA ASN A 21 -9.01 -4.88 -16.65
C ASN A 21 -8.87 -5.68 -15.37
N LEU A 22 -8.80 -4.98 -14.24
CA LEU A 22 -8.93 -5.59 -12.92
C LEU A 22 -10.38 -6.00 -12.69
N LYS A 23 -10.58 -7.22 -12.22
CA LYS A 23 -11.86 -7.66 -11.66
C LYS A 23 -12.04 -7.16 -10.24
N LYS A 24 -13.15 -7.53 -9.59
CA LYS A 24 -13.41 -7.18 -8.18
C LYS A 24 -12.20 -7.47 -7.30
N ILE A 25 -11.77 -6.46 -6.55
CA ILE A 25 -10.74 -6.62 -5.53
C ILE A 25 -11.31 -7.43 -4.37
N SER A 26 -10.55 -8.40 -3.93
CA SER A 26 -10.86 -9.23 -2.78
C SER A 26 -9.71 -9.18 -1.78
N GLN A 27 -10.03 -9.40 -0.51
CA GLN A 27 -9.05 -9.39 0.57
C GLN A 27 -9.30 -10.55 1.51
N ILE A 28 -8.22 -11.16 1.99
CA ILE A 28 -8.24 -12.13 3.09
C ILE A 28 -7.28 -11.66 4.18
N ARG A 29 -7.65 -11.86 5.45
CA ARG A 29 -6.74 -11.69 6.58
C ARG A 29 -6.02 -13.01 6.81
N TYR A 30 -4.80 -12.94 7.30
CA TYR A 30 -4.02 -14.10 7.68
C TYR A 30 -3.20 -13.82 8.95
N SER A 31 -2.79 -14.87 9.63
CA SER A 31 -1.87 -14.78 10.78
C SER A 31 -0.49 -15.27 10.37
N LYS A 32 0.55 -14.54 10.77
CA LYS A 32 1.95 -15.00 10.62
C LYS A 32 2.24 -16.28 11.39
N LYS A 33 1.41 -16.60 12.40
CA LYS A 33 1.51 -17.87 13.15
C LYS A 33 0.93 -19.07 12.38
N ASP A 34 0.04 -18.82 11.40
CA ASP A 34 -0.55 -19.88 10.55
C ASP A 34 -0.37 -19.52 9.07
N LEU A 35 0.77 -19.92 8.51
CA LEU A 35 1.07 -19.75 7.09
C LEU A 35 0.58 -20.92 6.22
N LYS A 36 -0.05 -21.95 6.83
CA LYS A 36 -0.70 -23.03 6.05
C LYS A 36 -1.87 -22.52 5.25
N SER A 37 -2.67 -21.61 5.84
CA SER A 37 -3.79 -20.94 5.17
C SER A 37 -3.35 -20.17 3.92
N VAL A 38 -2.21 -19.49 3.99
CA VAL A 38 -1.62 -18.79 2.83
C VAL A 38 -1.24 -19.76 1.73
N THR A 39 -0.58 -20.87 2.09
CA THR A 39 -0.21 -21.92 1.11
C THR A 39 -1.45 -22.49 0.42
N LEU A 40 -2.52 -22.77 1.17
CA LEU A 40 -3.78 -23.29 0.65
C LEU A 40 -4.44 -22.26 -0.30
N PHE A 41 -4.44 -20.99 0.07
CA PHE A 41 -4.92 -19.91 -0.79
C PHE A 41 -4.23 -19.95 -2.17
N PHE A 42 -2.90 -19.97 -2.20
CA PHE A 42 -2.16 -20.03 -3.46
C PHE A 42 -2.41 -21.31 -4.26
N LYS A 43 -2.46 -22.49 -3.61
CA LYS A 43 -2.82 -23.75 -4.26
C LYS A 43 -4.17 -23.68 -4.95
N ASN A 44 -5.19 -23.12 -4.28
CA ASN A 44 -6.52 -22.97 -4.84
C ASN A 44 -6.53 -21.99 -6.03
N LYS A 45 -5.79 -20.87 -5.92
CA LYS A 45 -5.70 -19.88 -7.02
C LYS A 45 -4.97 -20.46 -8.24
N LEU A 46 -3.96 -21.30 -8.03
CA LEU A 46 -3.24 -21.98 -9.12
C LEU A 46 -4.11 -22.98 -9.91
N LYS A 47 -5.25 -23.43 -9.39
CA LYS A 47 -6.21 -24.25 -10.15
C LYS A 47 -6.93 -23.44 -11.23
N THR A 48 -7.09 -22.13 -11.04
CA THR A 48 -7.93 -21.27 -11.89
C THR A 48 -7.15 -20.17 -12.62
N HIS A 49 -5.88 -19.93 -12.26
CA HIS A 49 -5.07 -18.87 -12.82
C HIS A 49 -3.75 -19.42 -13.38
N ASN A 50 -3.37 -18.98 -14.58
CA ASN A 50 -2.16 -19.44 -15.26
C ASN A 50 -0.89 -18.91 -14.62
N LYS A 51 -0.87 -17.63 -14.23
CA LYS A 51 0.26 -16.96 -13.59
C LYS A 51 -0.22 -16.11 -12.42
N ILE A 52 0.60 -16.02 -11.38
CA ILE A 52 0.36 -15.17 -10.20
C ILE A 52 1.52 -14.20 -10.06
N TYR A 53 1.21 -12.89 -10.08
CA TYR A 53 2.17 -11.80 -9.87
C TYR A 53 2.04 -11.30 -8.45
N ILE A 54 3.15 -11.27 -7.70
CA ILE A 54 3.15 -11.12 -6.25
C ILE A 54 4.01 -9.90 -5.88
N CYS A 55 3.38 -8.89 -5.31
CA CYS A 55 4.03 -7.87 -4.52
C CYS A 55 3.97 -8.29 -3.06
N SER A 56 5.09 -8.39 -2.38
CA SER A 56 5.15 -8.80 -0.99
C SER A 56 6.15 -7.95 -0.23
N VAL A 57 5.80 -7.62 1.00
CA VAL A 57 6.68 -7.00 2.00
C VAL A 57 6.94 -7.92 3.20
N VAL A 58 6.55 -9.21 3.09
CA VAL A 58 6.63 -10.19 4.18
C VAL A 58 7.50 -11.38 3.77
N SER A 59 8.80 -11.28 4.04
CA SER A 59 9.80 -12.28 3.62
C SER A 59 9.53 -13.71 4.14
N GLU A 60 8.90 -13.83 5.31
CA GLU A 60 8.53 -15.13 5.88
C GLU A 60 7.46 -15.83 5.04
N VAL A 61 6.46 -15.08 4.58
CA VAL A 61 5.41 -15.57 3.68
C VAL A 61 6.01 -15.96 2.33
N ASP A 62 6.93 -15.16 1.79
CA ASP A 62 7.61 -15.46 0.53
C ASP A 62 8.37 -16.78 0.60
N LYS A 63 9.12 -17.00 1.69
CA LYS A 63 9.86 -18.25 1.92
C LYS A 63 8.92 -19.47 1.95
N VAL A 64 7.78 -19.35 2.63
CA VAL A 64 6.78 -20.42 2.72
C VAL A 64 6.15 -20.72 1.36
N ILE A 65 5.78 -19.69 0.60
CA ILE A 65 5.24 -19.84 -0.76
C ILE A 65 6.26 -20.55 -1.66
N ILE A 66 7.51 -20.07 -1.69
CA ILE A 66 8.58 -20.63 -2.52
C ILE A 66 8.88 -22.09 -2.14
N LYS A 67 8.92 -22.41 -0.83
CA LYS A 67 9.18 -23.77 -0.34
C LYS A 67 8.04 -24.73 -0.70
N ASN A 68 6.81 -24.35 -0.42
CA ASN A 68 5.66 -25.26 -0.52
C ASN A 68 5.04 -25.36 -1.93
N LEU A 69 5.40 -24.46 -2.83
CA LEU A 69 4.88 -24.40 -4.19
C LEU A 69 6.00 -24.54 -5.25
N LYS A 70 7.05 -25.29 -4.95
CA LYS A 70 8.19 -25.51 -5.87
C LYS A 70 7.77 -25.99 -7.26
N SER A 71 6.80 -26.90 -7.34
CA SER A 71 6.24 -27.43 -8.61
C SER A 71 5.54 -26.36 -9.47
N TYR A 72 5.18 -25.24 -8.90
CA TYR A 72 4.51 -24.12 -9.59
C TYR A 72 5.41 -22.89 -9.78
N ARG A 73 6.74 -23.04 -9.58
CA ARG A 73 7.70 -21.92 -9.59
C ARG A 73 7.64 -21.09 -10.88
N ASN A 74 7.41 -21.72 -12.01
CA ASN A 74 7.28 -21.05 -13.31
C ASN A 74 5.99 -20.25 -13.49
N ARG A 75 5.06 -20.35 -12.53
CA ARG A 75 3.78 -19.63 -12.52
C ARG A 75 3.71 -18.55 -11.46
N LEU A 76 4.73 -18.41 -10.59
CA LEU A 76 4.81 -17.45 -9.50
C LEU A 76 5.87 -16.37 -9.82
N PHE A 77 5.44 -15.13 -9.94
CA PHE A 77 6.29 -14.01 -10.34
C PHE A 77 6.32 -12.96 -9.22
N PHE A 78 7.36 -12.99 -8.41
CA PHE A 78 7.58 -11.96 -7.40
C PHE A 78 8.11 -10.67 -8.04
N ILE A 79 7.65 -9.52 -7.52
CA ILE A 79 8.17 -8.23 -7.93
C ILE A 79 9.67 -8.16 -7.66
N ASN A 80 10.43 -7.83 -8.70
CA ASN A 80 11.86 -7.56 -8.60
C ASN A 80 12.11 -6.06 -8.76
N LYS A 81 12.26 -5.36 -7.65
CA LYS A 81 12.48 -3.91 -7.63
C LYS A 81 13.76 -3.45 -8.34
N LYS A 82 14.76 -4.33 -8.53
CA LYS A 82 15.97 -4.01 -9.32
C LYS A 82 15.60 -3.67 -10.76
N LYS A 83 14.57 -4.30 -11.33
CA LYS A 83 14.07 -3.99 -12.69
C LYS A 83 13.40 -2.61 -12.77
N LEU A 84 13.04 -2.02 -11.65
CA LEU A 84 12.40 -0.71 -11.52
C LEU A 84 13.37 0.37 -11.00
N SER A 85 14.68 0.10 -10.98
CA SER A 85 15.70 1.01 -10.44
C SER A 85 15.69 2.39 -11.09
N LEU A 86 15.31 2.49 -12.35
CA LEU A 86 15.18 3.76 -13.07
C LEU A 86 14.09 4.68 -12.51
N LEU A 87 13.11 4.11 -11.78
CA LEU A 87 12.06 4.85 -11.09
C LEU A 87 12.50 5.37 -9.72
N VAL A 88 13.75 5.14 -9.31
CA VAL A 88 14.26 5.52 -8.00
C VAL A 88 15.37 6.55 -8.16
N HIS A 89 15.31 7.62 -7.35
CA HIS A 89 16.37 8.63 -7.34
C HIS A 89 17.67 8.03 -6.78
N LYS A 90 18.82 8.46 -7.31
CA LYS A 90 20.16 7.91 -6.98
C LYS A 90 20.53 7.97 -5.50
N THR A 91 19.95 8.90 -4.73
CA THR A 91 20.21 9.05 -3.29
C THR A 91 19.44 8.08 -2.42
N VAL A 92 18.46 7.35 -2.99
CA VAL A 92 17.61 6.42 -2.24
C VAL A 92 18.24 5.04 -2.23
N ASN A 93 18.30 4.43 -1.06
CA ASN A 93 18.76 3.05 -0.94
C ASN A 93 17.67 2.07 -1.42
N LEU A 94 17.81 1.63 -2.68
CA LEU A 94 16.87 0.68 -3.31
C LEU A 94 16.74 -0.62 -2.52
N ARG A 95 17.78 -1.09 -1.81
CA ARG A 95 17.72 -2.36 -1.07
C ARG A 95 16.71 -2.28 0.08
N GLN A 96 16.60 -1.11 0.72
CA GLN A 96 15.70 -0.86 1.86
C GLN A 96 14.29 -0.42 1.44
N LEU A 97 14.08 -0.03 0.18
CA LEU A 97 12.76 0.36 -0.31
C LEU A 97 11.81 -0.85 -0.39
N GLY A 98 10.61 -0.72 0.19
CA GLY A 98 9.55 -1.72 0.09
C GLY A 98 9.08 -1.94 -1.35
N ASN A 99 8.69 -3.17 -1.69
CA ASN A 99 8.16 -3.48 -3.03
C ASN A 99 6.84 -2.76 -3.29
N ASP A 100 5.98 -2.65 -2.30
CA ASP A 100 4.71 -1.92 -2.33
C ASP A 100 4.90 -0.45 -2.72
N ARG A 101 5.88 0.22 -2.10
CA ARG A 101 6.13 1.64 -2.35
C ARG A 101 6.56 1.91 -3.79
N ILE A 102 7.50 1.14 -4.34
CA ILE A 102 7.93 1.32 -5.73
C ILE A 102 6.85 0.91 -6.74
N ILE A 103 6.01 -0.08 -6.42
CA ILE A 103 4.87 -0.48 -7.22
C ILE A 103 3.79 0.61 -7.22
N ASN A 104 3.55 1.27 -6.11
CA ASN A 104 2.66 2.43 -6.03
C ASN A 104 3.16 3.59 -6.91
N VAL A 105 4.47 3.83 -6.97
CA VAL A 105 5.07 4.81 -7.91
C VAL A 105 4.79 4.42 -9.35
N LEU A 106 5.05 3.16 -9.72
CA LEU A 106 4.79 2.65 -11.07
C LEU A 106 3.32 2.83 -11.45
N SER A 107 2.40 2.57 -10.52
CA SER A 107 0.98 2.79 -10.71
C SER A 107 0.65 4.26 -10.97
N ALA A 108 1.09 5.16 -10.09
CA ALA A 108 0.78 6.58 -10.17
C ALA A 108 1.25 7.21 -11.50
N ILE A 109 2.46 6.90 -11.95
CA ILE A 109 3.01 7.46 -13.20
C ILE A 109 2.30 6.93 -14.45
N ASN A 110 1.75 5.71 -14.40
CA ASN A 110 1.02 5.14 -15.53
C ASN A 110 -0.44 5.58 -15.58
N ILE A 111 -1.10 5.72 -14.41
CA ILE A 111 -2.47 6.23 -14.35
C ILE A 111 -2.53 7.73 -14.69
N TYR A 112 -1.50 8.50 -14.31
CA TYR A 112 -1.44 9.94 -14.51
C TYR A 112 -0.18 10.36 -15.31
N PRO A 113 -0.05 9.97 -16.57
CA PRO A 113 1.19 10.12 -17.34
C PRO A 113 1.63 11.57 -17.56
N LYS A 114 0.68 12.52 -17.53
CA LYS A 114 0.95 13.96 -17.65
C LYS A 114 1.54 14.57 -16.37
N SER A 115 1.36 13.93 -15.21
CA SER A 115 1.90 14.42 -13.93
C SER A 115 3.34 13.93 -13.72
N LYS A 116 4.18 14.82 -13.16
CA LYS A 116 5.58 14.52 -12.84
C LYS A 116 5.84 14.45 -11.32
N PHE A 117 4.91 14.99 -10.51
CA PHE A 117 5.06 15.16 -9.07
C PHE A 117 3.89 14.50 -8.35
N PHE A 118 4.18 13.59 -7.42
CA PHE A 118 3.15 12.91 -6.63
C PHE A 118 3.55 12.84 -5.17
N ILE A 119 2.56 12.89 -4.30
CA ILE A 119 2.63 12.43 -2.92
C ILE A 119 1.67 11.25 -2.82
N ILE A 120 2.16 10.08 -2.46
CA ILE A 120 1.34 8.90 -2.23
C ILE A 120 1.28 8.65 -0.73
N VAL A 121 0.07 8.63 -0.18
CA VAL A 121 -0.18 8.33 1.23
C VAL A 121 -0.85 6.96 1.29
N ASP A 122 -0.15 5.98 1.83
CA ASP A 122 -0.69 4.62 2.04
C ASP A 122 -1.02 4.42 3.52
N LEU A 123 -2.31 4.24 3.81
CA LEU A 123 -2.86 4.07 5.14
C LEU A 123 -3.11 2.59 5.44
N GLY A 124 -2.02 1.89 5.74
CA GLY A 124 -2.02 0.47 6.09
C GLY A 124 -1.70 0.20 7.56
N THR A 125 -1.04 -0.93 7.82
CA THR A 125 -0.47 -1.30 9.14
C THR A 125 0.57 -0.27 9.61
N ALA A 126 1.36 0.25 8.68
CA ALA A 126 2.08 1.51 8.80
C ALA A 126 1.45 2.53 7.86
N THR A 127 1.62 3.82 8.12
CA THR A 127 1.32 4.86 7.15
C THR A 127 2.60 5.31 6.49
N THR A 128 2.64 5.25 5.16
CA THR A 128 3.76 5.80 4.40
C THR A 128 3.32 7.04 3.63
N ILE A 129 4.23 8.03 3.55
CA ILE A 129 4.06 9.21 2.70
C ILE A 129 5.24 9.22 1.74
N ASP A 130 4.99 8.87 0.48
CA ASP A 130 5.98 8.71 -0.56
C ASP A 130 6.03 9.93 -1.47
N ILE A 131 7.24 10.43 -1.74
CA ILE A 131 7.47 11.64 -2.53
C ILE A 131 8.06 11.23 -3.86
N ILE A 132 7.39 11.64 -4.94
CA ILE A 132 7.81 11.38 -6.32
C ILE A 132 8.07 12.72 -7.01
N ILE A 133 9.29 12.90 -7.52
CA ILE A 133 9.73 14.08 -8.24
C ILE A 133 10.25 13.66 -9.61
N ASN A 134 9.75 14.30 -10.66
CA ASN A 134 10.09 13.96 -12.04
C ASN A 134 9.92 12.48 -12.36
N LYS A 135 8.80 11.91 -11.90
CA LYS A 135 8.43 10.49 -12.05
C LYS A 135 9.39 9.51 -11.34
N LYS A 136 10.27 9.98 -10.45
CA LYS A 136 11.18 9.13 -9.66
C LYS A 136 10.83 9.19 -8.19
N TYR A 137 10.86 8.05 -7.54
CA TYR A 137 10.75 7.96 -6.09
C TYR A 137 11.93 8.69 -5.44
N TYR A 138 11.65 9.70 -4.65
CA TYR A 138 12.66 10.59 -4.06
C TYR A 138 12.93 10.31 -2.58
N GLY A 139 12.05 9.58 -1.94
CA GLY A 139 12.07 9.26 -0.52
C GLY A 139 10.68 9.31 0.08
N GLY A 140 10.60 9.23 1.39
CA GLY A 140 9.31 9.34 2.07
C GLY A 140 9.42 9.21 3.58
N VAL A 141 8.27 9.23 4.22
CA VAL A 141 8.09 9.13 5.67
C VAL A 141 7.39 7.81 5.98
N ILE A 142 7.70 7.22 7.11
CA ILE A 142 6.99 6.05 7.66
C ILE A 142 6.50 6.42 9.05
N LEU A 143 5.21 6.27 9.26
CA LEU A 143 4.53 6.53 10.53
C LEU A 143 3.84 5.25 11.00
N PRO A 144 3.60 5.06 12.29
CA PRO A 144 2.73 4.01 12.75
C PRO A 144 1.34 4.15 12.11
N GLY A 145 0.70 3.05 11.70
CA GLY A 145 -0.64 3.10 11.11
C GLY A 145 -1.69 3.52 12.13
N LEU A 146 -2.77 4.14 11.66
CA LEU A 146 -3.85 4.67 12.52
C LEU A 146 -4.39 3.62 13.49
N ILE A 147 -4.84 2.48 12.97
CA ILE A 147 -5.44 1.43 13.80
C ILE A 147 -4.37 0.71 14.62
N THR A 148 -3.18 0.49 14.06
CA THR A 148 -2.06 -0.13 14.79
C THR A 148 -1.67 0.72 16.01
N SER A 149 -1.61 2.04 15.86
CA SER A 149 -1.31 2.96 16.97
C SER A 149 -2.41 2.92 18.03
N TYR A 150 -3.67 2.92 17.57
CA TYR A 150 -4.82 2.83 18.47
C TYR A 150 -4.82 1.53 19.27
N GLU A 151 -4.69 0.38 18.59
CA GLU A 151 -4.67 -0.94 19.22
C GLU A 151 -3.50 -1.08 20.20
N ASN A 152 -2.31 -0.57 19.87
CA ASN A 152 -1.16 -0.56 20.78
C ASN A 152 -1.45 0.27 22.03
N LEU A 153 -1.99 1.48 21.90
CA LEU A 153 -2.33 2.32 23.05
C LEU A 153 -3.35 1.62 23.95
N ILE A 154 -4.42 1.07 23.38
CA ILE A 154 -5.45 0.33 24.12
C ILE A 154 -4.85 -0.88 24.85
N SER A 155 -3.92 -1.61 24.23
CA SER A 155 -3.32 -2.80 24.84
C SER A 155 -2.43 -2.49 26.05
N LEU A 156 -1.78 -1.32 26.06
CA LEU A 156 -0.84 -0.91 27.10
C LEU A 156 -1.50 -0.15 28.26
N ALA A 157 -2.60 0.55 28.01
CA ALA A 157 -3.24 1.39 29.01
C ALA A 157 -4.42 0.69 29.68
N SER A 158 -4.28 0.35 30.97
CA SER A 158 -5.28 -0.45 31.73
C SER A 158 -6.67 0.18 31.76
N GLY A 159 -6.77 1.51 31.85
CA GLY A 159 -8.05 2.25 32.00
C GLY A 159 -8.90 2.33 30.71
N ILE A 160 -8.41 1.86 29.55
CA ILE A 160 -9.07 2.04 28.25
C ILE A 160 -9.18 0.73 27.43
N LYS A 161 -8.88 -0.41 28.04
CA LYS A 161 -8.76 -1.72 27.35
C LYS A 161 -9.96 -2.15 26.49
N ASN A 162 -11.16 -1.68 26.78
CA ASN A 162 -12.39 -2.12 26.09
C ASN A 162 -12.94 -1.07 25.11
N MET A 163 -12.21 0.00 24.86
CA MET A 163 -12.67 1.04 23.95
C MET A 163 -12.55 0.61 22.50
N LYS A 164 -13.61 0.83 21.72
CA LYS A 164 -13.63 0.51 20.29
C LYS A 164 -13.38 1.76 19.46
N PHE A 165 -12.57 1.62 18.42
CA PHE A 165 -12.36 2.70 17.45
C PHE A 165 -13.67 3.07 16.75
N SER A 166 -13.97 4.36 16.65
CA SER A 166 -15.11 4.87 15.89
C SER A 166 -14.74 6.14 15.11
N ASN A 167 -15.39 6.35 13.97
CA ASN A 167 -15.19 7.51 13.10
C ASN A 167 -16.13 8.68 13.45
N LYS A 168 -16.38 8.94 14.74
CA LYS A 168 -17.18 10.09 15.17
C LYS A 168 -16.25 11.14 15.80
N PRO A 169 -15.58 11.97 15.00
CA PRO A 169 -14.61 12.91 15.52
C PRO A 169 -15.28 14.09 16.21
N THR A 170 -14.76 14.43 17.40
CA THR A 170 -14.94 15.72 18.05
C THR A 170 -13.57 16.38 18.15
N ILE A 171 -13.49 17.71 18.10
CA ILE A 171 -12.20 18.40 18.23
C ILE A 171 -11.64 18.23 19.65
N ILE A 172 -12.49 18.35 20.66
CA ILE A 172 -12.11 18.20 22.06
C ILE A 172 -13.08 17.20 22.69
N GLY A 173 -12.54 16.09 23.23
CA GLY A 173 -13.31 15.09 23.92
C GLY A 173 -13.63 15.51 25.37
N LYS A 174 -14.86 15.27 25.81
CA LYS A 174 -15.34 15.53 27.19
C LYS A 174 -15.27 14.28 28.09
N ASN A 175 -14.86 13.15 27.53
CA ASN A 175 -14.56 11.90 28.24
C ASN A 175 -13.44 11.18 27.53
N THR A 176 -12.87 10.14 28.14
CA THR A 176 -11.71 9.40 27.63
C THR A 176 -11.93 8.85 26.23
N ASN A 177 -13.10 8.29 25.93
CA ASN A 177 -13.40 7.75 24.60
C ASN A 177 -13.42 8.86 23.54
N GLN A 178 -14.07 9.97 23.81
CA GLN A 178 -14.09 11.12 22.89
C GLN A 178 -12.69 11.73 22.72
N ALA A 179 -11.89 11.80 23.80
CA ALA A 179 -10.51 12.30 23.71
C ALA A 179 -9.63 11.40 22.85
N LEU A 180 -9.75 10.08 22.99
CA LEU A 180 -9.07 9.11 22.10
C LEU A 180 -9.51 9.28 20.64
N MET A 181 -10.82 9.35 20.40
CA MET A 181 -11.34 9.53 19.04
C MET A 181 -10.90 10.86 18.42
N SER A 182 -10.81 11.92 19.22
CA SER A 182 -10.26 13.20 18.77
C SER A 182 -8.81 13.06 18.33
N GLY A 183 -7.94 12.50 19.16
CA GLY A 183 -6.52 12.30 18.85
C GLY A 183 -6.31 11.45 17.60
N PHE A 184 -6.99 10.30 17.53
CA PHE A 184 -6.79 9.35 16.42
C PHE A 184 -7.52 9.73 15.12
N ASN A 185 -8.64 10.44 15.15
CA ASN A 185 -9.30 10.88 13.91
C ASN A 185 -8.83 12.27 13.49
N VAL A 186 -8.94 13.27 14.38
CA VAL A 186 -8.62 14.67 14.02
C VAL A 186 -7.11 14.88 14.01
N GLY A 187 -6.42 14.50 15.09
CA GLY A 187 -4.97 14.69 15.22
C GLY A 187 -4.19 13.94 14.14
N TYR A 188 -4.58 12.69 13.86
CA TYR A 188 -3.94 11.89 12.81
C TYR A 188 -4.13 12.50 11.41
N LYS A 189 -5.33 13.01 11.12
CA LYS A 189 -5.62 13.71 9.87
C LYS A 189 -4.76 14.98 9.73
N ILE A 190 -4.72 15.81 10.78
CA ILE A 190 -3.92 17.04 10.81
C ILE A 190 -2.44 16.72 10.59
N MET A 191 -1.92 15.68 11.22
CA MET A 191 -0.54 15.24 11.05
C MET A 191 -0.23 14.95 9.58
N ILE A 192 -1.06 14.16 8.88
CA ILE A 192 -0.86 13.81 7.47
C ILE A 192 -0.96 15.06 6.59
N GLU A 193 -1.98 15.88 6.79
CA GLU A 193 -2.18 17.13 6.02
C GLU A 193 -1.02 18.11 6.20
N SER A 194 -0.47 18.18 7.42
CA SER A 194 0.69 19.01 7.73
C SER A 194 1.95 18.51 7.01
N TYR A 195 2.20 17.20 6.95
CA TYR A 195 3.29 16.63 6.14
C TYR A 195 3.11 16.95 4.66
N ILE A 196 1.90 16.79 4.12
CA ILE A 196 1.61 17.12 2.71
C ILE A 196 1.88 18.60 2.44
N LYS A 197 1.43 19.48 3.33
CA LYS A 197 1.67 20.93 3.24
C LYS A 197 3.18 21.23 3.29
N LEU A 198 3.89 20.68 4.27
CA LEU A 198 5.33 20.86 4.43
C LEU A 198 6.11 20.43 3.17
N ILE A 199 5.77 19.25 2.60
CA ILE A 199 6.39 18.75 1.37
C ILE A 199 6.13 19.73 0.21
N LYS A 200 4.89 20.17 0.03
CA LYS A 200 4.52 21.11 -1.05
C LYS A 200 5.27 22.44 -0.92
N THR A 201 5.38 22.98 0.29
CA THR A 201 6.09 24.25 0.53
C THR A 201 7.61 24.12 0.37
N THR A 202 8.20 23.03 0.86
CA THR A 202 9.64 22.75 0.75
C THR A 202 10.09 22.61 -0.70
N TYR A 203 9.37 21.81 -1.48
CA TYR A 203 9.75 21.54 -2.87
C TYR A 203 9.18 22.54 -3.87
N LYS A 204 8.26 23.42 -3.46
CA LYS A 204 7.60 24.44 -4.32
C LYS A 204 7.08 23.86 -5.63
N ARG A 205 6.39 22.72 -5.57
CA ARG A 205 5.81 22.00 -6.72
C ARG A 205 4.34 21.70 -6.51
N ASN A 206 3.60 21.61 -7.61
CA ASN A 206 2.22 21.16 -7.57
C ASN A 206 2.19 19.62 -7.60
N PHE A 207 2.07 19.01 -6.43
CA PHE A 207 1.97 17.57 -6.27
C PHE A 207 0.52 17.09 -6.43
N LYS A 208 0.34 16.04 -7.24
CA LYS A 208 -0.87 15.24 -7.23
C LYS A 208 -0.82 14.33 -6.00
N VAL A 209 -1.82 14.44 -5.12
CA VAL A 209 -1.88 13.67 -3.87
C VAL A 209 -2.82 12.50 -4.06
N ILE A 210 -2.30 11.28 -3.84
CA ILE A 210 -3.04 10.03 -3.97
C ILE A 210 -3.04 9.33 -2.61
N PHE A 211 -4.23 8.96 -2.16
CA PHE A 211 -4.42 8.15 -0.97
C PHE A 211 -4.76 6.72 -1.37
N THR A 212 -4.17 5.76 -0.66
CA THR A 212 -4.42 4.33 -0.80
C THR A 212 -4.35 3.65 0.57
N GLY A 213 -4.52 2.35 0.61
CA GLY A 213 -4.48 1.57 1.85
C GLY A 213 -5.86 1.29 2.43
N GLY A 214 -5.92 0.31 3.33
CA GLY A 214 -7.19 -0.19 3.86
C GLY A 214 -7.96 0.79 4.73
N TYR A 215 -7.28 1.78 5.30
CA TYR A 215 -7.86 2.80 6.18
C TYR A 215 -8.04 4.16 5.49
N ALA A 216 -7.72 4.26 4.22
CA ALA A 216 -7.84 5.50 3.48
C ALA A 216 -9.28 6.04 3.46
N ASN A 217 -10.28 5.16 3.39
CA ASN A 217 -11.71 5.54 3.47
C ASN A 217 -12.13 6.16 4.82
N SER A 218 -11.31 6.03 5.87
CA SER A 218 -11.61 6.61 7.18
C SER A 218 -11.37 8.11 7.25
N ILE A 219 -10.69 8.68 6.27
CA ILE A 219 -10.40 10.12 6.22
C ILE A 219 -11.38 10.77 5.24
N ASP A 220 -12.06 11.82 5.68
CA ASP A 220 -12.95 12.59 4.79
C ASP A 220 -12.13 13.46 3.82
N TYR A 221 -12.11 13.06 2.55
CA TYR A 221 -11.40 13.76 1.47
C TYR A 221 -12.28 14.73 0.69
N LYS A 222 -13.60 14.79 0.96
CA LYS A 222 -14.56 15.58 0.17
C LYS A 222 -14.22 17.06 0.05
N LYS A 223 -13.46 17.59 1.02
CA LYS A 223 -13.03 19.00 1.07
C LYS A 223 -11.61 19.24 0.55
N THR A 224 -10.97 18.21 -0.03
CA THR A 224 -9.57 18.29 -0.50
C THR A 224 -9.47 17.83 -1.95
N ASN A 225 -8.47 18.34 -2.67
CA ASN A 225 -8.14 17.86 -4.02
C ASN A 225 -7.34 16.55 -4.00
N PHE A 226 -7.62 15.66 -3.03
CA PHE A 226 -6.95 14.37 -2.90
C PHE A 226 -7.69 13.31 -3.71
N ILE A 227 -6.94 12.37 -4.26
CA ILE A 227 -7.45 11.27 -5.06
C ILE A 227 -7.37 10.01 -4.22
N TYR A 228 -8.48 9.31 -4.06
CA TYR A 228 -8.48 7.99 -3.45
C TYR A 228 -8.39 6.88 -4.50
N ARG A 229 -7.47 5.92 -4.30
CA ARG A 229 -7.25 4.76 -5.16
C ARG A 229 -7.00 3.52 -4.31
N GLU A 230 -8.06 2.76 -4.05
CA GLU A 230 -7.95 1.47 -3.32
C GLU A 230 -7.11 0.44 -4.08
N ASP A 231 -7.16 0.52 -5.40
CA ASP A 231 -6.55 -0.41 -6.35
C ASP A 231 -5.09 -0.06 -6.71
N LEU A 232 -4.49 0.96 -6.10
CA LEU A 232 -3.21 1.53 -6.54
C LEU A 232 -2.10 0.47 -6.63
N THR A 233 -1.91 -0.34 -5.58
CA THR A 233 -0.88 -1.38 -5.55
C THR A 233 -1.16 -2.48 -6.58
N LEU A 234 -2.42 -2.94 -6.70
CA LEU A 234 -2.78 -3.96 -7.68
C LEU A 234 -2.61 -3.47 -9.11
N LEU A 235 -2.94 -2.21 -9.40
CA LEU A 235 -2.66 -1.60 -10.71
C LEU A 235 -1.15 -1.51 -10.98
N GLY A 236 -0.35 -1.20 -9.96
CA GLY A 236 1.11 -1.21 -10.11
C GLY A 236 1.66 -2.59 -10.45
N ILE A 237 1.13 -3.66 -9.82
CA ILE A 237 1.46 -5.05 -10.17
C ILE A 237 1.02 -5.36 -11.61
N PHE A 238 -0.14 -4.85 -12.03
CA PHE A 238 -0.61 -4.98 -13.42
C PHE A 238 0.35 -4.29 -14.41
N PHE A 239 0.76 -3.06 -14.15
CA PHE A 239 1.73 -2.37 -15.00
C PHE A 239 3.09 -3.06 -15.01
N TYR A 240 3.51 -3.64 -13.88
CA TYR A 240 4.72 -4.45 -13.83
C TYR A 240 4.60 -5.72 -14.69
N HIS A 241 3.44 -6.37 -14.69
CA HIS A 241 3.16 -7.51 -15.58
C HIS A 241 3.28 -7.12 -17.06
N ILE A 242 2.69 -6.00 -17.48
CA ILE A 242 2.81 -5.48 -18.84
C ILE A 242 4.28 -5.20 -19.19
N PHE A 243 5.00 -4.52 -18.29
CA PHE A 243 6.42 -4.23 -18.45
C PHE A 243 7.28 -5.49 -18.71
N LEU A 244 7.01 -6.57 -18.00
CA LEU A 244 7.73 -7.83 -18.18
C LEU A 244 7.46 -8.50 -19.54
N ASN A 245 6.23 -8.38 -20.05
CA ASN A 245 5.82 -9.09 -21.28
C ASN A 245 6.04 -8.27 -22.56
N GLU A 246 5.86 -6.95 -22.50
CA GLU A 246 5.87 -6.11 -23.71
C GLU A 246 7.19 -5.35 -23.91
N LYS A 247 8.22 -5.55 -23.04
CA LYS A 247 9.48 -4.77 -23.04
C LYS A 247 9.25 -3.25 -23.14
N LEU A 248 8.13 -2.76 -22.59
CA LEU A 248 7.77 -1.35 -22.64
C LEU A 248 8.84 -0.48 -21.97
N ARG A 249 9.35 0.50 -22.72
CA ARG A 249 10.22 1.55 -22.18
C ARG A 249 9.34 2.57 -21.45
N PHE A 250 9.28 2.48 -20.13
CA PHE A 250 8.48 3.42 -19.30
C PHE A 250 9.04 4.84 -19.22
N ILE A 251 10.16 5.12 -19.89
CA ILE A 251 10.86 6.41 -19.79
C ILE A 251 11.25 6.85 -21.19
N LYS A 252 10.37 7.58 -21.82
CA LYS A 252 10.72 8.64 -22.77
C LYS A 252 10.25 9.96 -22.19
#